data_9327fd6fa75a8072cceddfe94b42d0da
#
_entry.id   9327fd6fa75a8072cceddfe94b42d0da
#
_cell.length_a   1.000
_cell.length_b   1.000
_cell.length_c   1.000
_cell.angle_alpha   90.00
_cell.angle_beta   90.00
_cell.angle_gamma   90.00
#
_symmetry.space_group_name_H-M   'P 1'
#
loop_
_entity.id
_entity.type
_entity.pdbx_description
1 polymer ?
#
loop_
_entity_poly.entity_id
_entity_poly.type
_entity_poly.pdbx_seq_one_letter_code
_entity_poly.pdbx_strand_id
1 'polypeptide(L)'
;MRKHILLGVSAVIVWATGCASMDDTQRRTATGAGVGALAGAVLGSATGGSAGTGAVVGAGVGALGTYIWSQNMERQKREMEQATRGTGIDVTQTSGTQLKLNIPGDIAFAVGRSDIQSNFAPVLDQFAMSLRNNPNSDVRIVGHTDSTGSDSVNNPLSMD
;
A
#
# COMPACT_ATOMS: atom_id res chain seq x y z
N MET A 1 42.51 -0.02 -20.75
CA MET A 1 41.12 -0.49 -20.90
C MET A 1 40.71 -1.58 -19.90
N ARG A 2 41.47 -2.64 -19.64
CA ARG A 2 41.12 -3.74 -18.71
C ARG A 2 40.96 -3.31 -17.23
N LYS A 3 41.67 -2.31 -16.73
CA LYS A 3 41.60 -1.84 -15.33
C LYS A 3 40.27 -1.08 -15.03
N HIS A 4 39.71 -0.37 -15.99
CA HIS A 4 38.46 0.36 -15.79
C HIS A 4 37.21 -0.54 -15.82
N ILE A 5 37.30 -1.68 -16.55
CA ILE A 5 36.22 -2.69 -16.61
C ILE A 5 36.10 -3.42 -15.27
N LEU A 6 37.23 -3.75 -14.63
CA LEU A 6 37.24 -4.43 -13.32
C LEU A 6 36.67 -3.54 -12.21
N LEU A 7 36.89 -2.22 -12.22
CA LEU A 7 36.31 -1.26 -11.28
C LEU A 7 34.79 -1.11 -11.49
N GLY A 8 34.33 -1.11 -12.73
CA GLY A 8 32.91 -1.04 -13.05
C GLY A 8 32.12 -2.28 -12.59
N VAL A 9 32.70 -3.47 -12.77
CA VAL A 9 32.06 -4.74 -12.35
C VAL A 9 31.99 -4.85 -10.83
N SER A 10 33.04 -4.43 -10.10
CA SER A 10 33.02 -4.44 -8.63
C SER A 10 31.99 -3.49 -8.03
N ALA A 11 31.75 -2.32 -8.64
CA ALA A 11 30.72 -1.38 -8.20
C ALA A 11 29.29 -1.95 -8.36
N VAL A 12 29.03 -2.66 -9.45
CA VAL A 12 27.70 -3.28 -9.70
C VAL A 12 27.40 -4.41 -8.72
N ILE A 13 28.40 -5.21 -8.33
CA ILE A 13 28.22 -6.33 -7.40
C ILE A 13 27.88 -5.84 -5.97
N VAL A 14 28.47 -4.72 -5.53
CA VAL A 14 28.19 -4.15 -4.20
C VAL A 14 26.75 -3.63 -4.10
N TRP A 15 26.17 -3.16 -5.19
CA TRP A 15 24.77 -2.70 -5.22
C TRP A 15 23.74 -3.86 -5.15
N ALA A 16 24.08 -5.02 -5.66
CA ALA A 16 23.18 -6.18 -5.69
C ALA A 16 23.00 -6.86 -4.32
N THR A 17 23.98 -6.75 -3.42
CA THR A 17 23.92 -7.39 -2.11
C THR A 17 23.23 -6.56 -1.02
N GLY A 18 23.03 -5.26 -1.24
CA GLY A 18 22.39 -4.35 -0.27
C GLY A 18 20.87 -4.51 -0.12
N CYS A 19 20.18 -5.17 -1.05
CA CYS A 19 18.72 -5.24 -1.04
C CYS A 19 18.13 -6.38 -0.19
N ALA A 20 18.93 -7.31 0.30
CA ALA A 20 18.44 -8.51 0.98
C ALA A 20 17.99 -8.26 2.44
N SER A 21 18.45 -7.17 3.07
CA SER A 21 18.12 -6.81 4.46
C SER A 21 17.30 -5.53 4.60
N MET A 22 16.77 -5.00 3.50
CA MET A 22 15.95 -3.79 3.52
C MET A 22 14.52 -4.10 3.94
N ASP A 23 13.94 -3.25 4.78
CA ASP A 23 12.50 -3.26 5.05
C ASP A 23 11.69 -2.80 3.82
N ASP A 24 10.38 -3.01 3.84
CA ASP A 24 9.50 -2.70 2.70
C ASP A 24 9.53 -1.21 2.32
N THR A 25 9.64 -0.31 3.28
CA THR A 25 9.75 1.13 3.03
C THR A 25 11.06 1.47 2.34
N GLN A 26 12.17 0.89 2.80
CA GLN A 26 13.49 1.09 2.20
C GLN A 26 13.54 0.56 0.77
N ARG A 27 13.00 -0.65 0.53
CA ARG A 27 12.93 -1.24 -0.82
C ARG A 27 12.10 -0.38 -1.78
N ARG A 28 10.96 0.13 -1.35
CA ARG A 28 10.09 1.02 -2.14
C ARG A 28 10.77 2.33 -2.44
N THR A 29 11.43 2.93 -1.44
CA THR A 29 12.19 4.18 -1.59
C THR A 29 13.33 4.00 -2.58
N ALA A 30 14.07 2.89 -2.50
CA ALA A 30 15.14 2.57 -3.44
C ALA A 30 14.61 2.34 -4.86
N THR A 31 13.46 1.67 -5.00
CA THR A 31 12.79 1.50 -6.29
C THR A 31 12.33 2.84 -6.87
N GLY A 32 11.70 3.69 -6.05
CA GLY A 32 11.29 5.05 -6.45
C GLY A 32 12.46 5.90 -6.90
N ALA A 33 13.59 5.84 -6.18
CA ALA A 33 14.82 6.51 -6.57
C ALA A 33 15.35 6.01 -7.92
N GLY A 34 15.35 4.69 -8.14
CA GLY A 34 15.80 4.07 -9.39
C GLY A 34 14.93 4.47 -10.58
N VAL A 35 13.61 4.37 -10.45
CA VAL A 35 12.66 4.78 -11.50
C VAL A 35 12.77 6.29 -11.77
N GLY A 36 12.84 7.10 -10.70
CA GLY A 36 13.02 8.54 -10.82
C GLY A 36 14.33 8.93 -11.49
N ALA A 37 15.43 8.23 -11.20
CA ALA A 37 16.72 8.44 -11.84
C ALA A 37 16.66 8.17 -13.35
N LEU A 38 16.04 7.07 -13.76
CA LEU A 38 15.90 6.73 -15.18
C LEU A 38 15.03 7.74 -15.92
N ALA A 39 13.88 8.08 -15.37
CA ALA A 39 12.99 9.10 -15.95
C ALA A 39 13.66 10.47 -16.03
N GLY A 40 14.34 10.89 -14.96
CA GLY A 40 15.08 12.14 -14.90
C GLY A 40 16.26 12.21 -15.86
N ALA A 41 16.99 11.10 -16.06
CA ALA A 41 18.07 11.01 -17.05
C ALA A 41 17.54 11.22 -18.48
N VAL A 42 16.43 10.56 -18.82
CA VAL A 42 15.80 10.70 -20.15
C VAL A 42 15.32 12.13 -20.36
N LEU A 43 14.58 12.71 -19.42
CA LEU A 43 14.10 14.09 -19.50
C LEU A 43 15.25 15.10 -19.56
N GLY A 44 16.29 14.92 -18.72
CA GLY A 44 17.46 15.79 -18.71
C GLY A 44 18.18 15.81 -20.04
N SER A 45 18.36 14.66 -20.70
CA SER A 45 18.97 14.59 -22.03
C SER A 45 18.06 15.13 -23.14
N ALA A 46 16.73 14.91 -23.05
CA ALA A 46 15.78 15.37 -24.04
C ALA A 46 15.58 16.89 -24.04
N THR A 47 15.77 17.56 -22.88
CA THR A 47 15.61 19.03 -22.73
C THR A 47 16.91 19.81 -22.92
N GLY A 48 17.99 19.18 -23.40
CA GLY A 48 19.29 19.82 -23.62
C GLY A 48 20.14 19.99 -22.38
N GLY A 49 19.72 19.41 -21.25
CA GLY A 49 20.51 19.32 -20.03
C GLY A 49 21.41 18.09 -20.00
N SER A 50 22.00 17.81 -18.84
CA SER A 50 22.81 16.60 -18.67
C SER A 50 21.99 15.45 -18.10
N ALA A 51 22.15 14.25 -18.66
CA ALA A 51 21.50 13.03 -18.16
C ALA A 51 21.85 12.76 -16.71
N GLY A 52 23.09 13.08 -16.30
CA GLY A 52 23.56 12.90 -14.92
C GLY A 52 22.83 13.80 -13.93
N THR A 53 22.68 15.09 -14.23
CA THR A 53 21.93 16.04 -13.39
C THR A 53 20.46 15.64 -13.31
N GLY A 54 19.84 15.28 -14.43
CA GLY A 54 18.46 14.80 -14.48
C GLY A 54 18.27 13.54 -13.66
N ALA A 55 19.21 12.59 -13.71
CA ALA A 55 19.16 11.36 -12.92
C ALA A 55 19.21 11.65 -11.40
N VAL A 56 20.11 12.53 -10.95
CA VAL A 56 20.24 12.88 -9.52
C VAL A 56 18.98 13.55 -8.99
N VAL A 57 18.43 14.52 -9.72
CA VAL A 57 17.19 15.20 -9.33
C VAL A 57 16.01 14.21 -9.36
N GLY A 58 15.88 13.41 -10.40
CA GLY A 58 14.83 12.41 -10.54
C GLY A 58 14.88 11.34 -9.45
N ALA A 59 16.09 10.88 -9.08
CA ALA A 59 16.26 9.93 -7.98
C ALA A 59 15.78 10.52 -6.65
N GLY A 60 16.14 11.78 -6.37
CA GLY A 60 15.72 12.46 -5.15
C GLY A 60 14.20 12.62 -5.06
N VAL A 61 13.55 13.08 -6.11
CA VAL A 61 12.11 13.26 -6.15
C VAL A 61 11.38 11.91 -6.04
N GLY A 62 11.86 10.88 -6.78
CA GLY A 62 11.29 9.54 -6.73
C GLY A 62 11.42 8.89 -5.36
N ALA A 63 12.58 9.01 -4.71
CA ALA A 63 12.79 8.50 -3.36
C ALA A 63 11.88 9.17 -2.33
N LEU A 64 11.82 10.51 -2.33
CA LEU A 64 11.02 11.27 -1.38
C LEU A 64 9.52 10.98 -1.57
N GLY A 65 9.03 10.95 -2.80
CA GLY A 65 7.63 10.65 -3.10
C GLY A 65 7.23 9.28 -2.61
N THR A 66 8.04 8.26 -2.87
CA THR A 66 7.78 6.89 -2.44
C THR A 66 7.88 6.74 -0.92
N TYR A 67 8.83 7.43 -0.28
CA TYR A 67 8.98 7.43 1.18
C TYR A 67 7.76 8.04 1.88
N ILE A 68 7.34 9.25 1.48
CA ILE A 68 6.17 9.93 2.05
C ILE A 68 4.92 9.07 1.88
N TRP A 69 4.74 8.49 0.71
CA TRP A 69 3.60 7.63 0.42
C TRP A 69 3.60 6.37 1.28
N SER A 70 4.74 5.71 1.45
CA SER A 70 4.89 4.53 2.30
C SER A 70 4.57 4.85 3.78
N GLN A 71 5.04 5.99 4.29
CA GLN A 71 4.73 6.44 5.65
C GLN A 71 3.24 6.71 5.87
N ASN A 72 2.54 7.25 4.88
CA ASN A 72 1.10 7.46 4.96
C ASN A 72 0.34 6.13 5.02
N MET A 73 0.71 5.16 4.21
CA MET A 73 0.11 3.82 4.22
C MET A 73 0.33 3.09 5.54
N GLU A 74 1.54 3.13 6.07
CA GLU A 74 1.87 2.57 7.39
C GLU A 74 1.06 3.23 8.51
N ARG A 75 0.84 4.53 8.43
CA ARG A 75 0.01 5.26 9.40
C ARG A 75 -1.44 4.82 9.32
N GLN A 76 -2.03 4.78 8.13
CA GLN A 76 -3.39 4.29 7.92
C GLN A 76 -3.58 2.87 8.46
N LYS A 77 -2.63 1.98 8.16
CA LYS A 77 -2.66 0.61 8.68
C LYS A 77 -2.69 0.60 10.20
N ARG A 78 -1.78 1.32 10.87
CA ARG A 78 -1.73 1.41 12.34
C ARG A 78 -3.00 2.00 12.95
N GLU A 79 -3.57 3.05 12.35
CA GLU A 79 -4.82 3.66 12.80
C GLU A 79 -5.98 2.65 12.73
N MET A 80 -6.08 1.89 11.63
CA MET A 80 -7.08 0.84 11.49
C MET A 80 -6.84 -0.33 12.45
N GLU A 81 -5.60 -0.79 12.62
CA GLU A 81 -5.26 -1.83 13.60
C GLU A 81 -5.60 -1.41 15.04
N GLN A 82 -5.43 -0.12 15.37
CA GLN A 82 -5.82 0.40 16.68
C GLN A 82 -7.34 0.43 16.84
N ALA A 83 -8.06 0.91 15.84
CA ALA A 83 -9.53 0.98 15.85
C ALA A 83 -10.20 -0.40 15.91
N THR A 84 -9.56 -1.39 15.32
CA THR A 84 -10.07 -2.78 15.27
C THR A 84 -9.54 -3.68 16.38
N ARG A 85 -8.71 -3.15 17.28
CA ARG A 85 -8.09 -3.95 18.35
C ARG A 85 -9.14 -4.58 19.26
N GLY A 86 -9.07 -5.90 19.40
CA GLY A 86 -10.00 -6.65 20.24
C GLY A 86 -11.34 -6.96 19.59
N THR A 87 -11.58 -6.52 18.35
CA THR A 87 -12.82 -6.81 17.61
C THR A 87 -12.76 -8.09 16.79
N GLY A 88 -11.58 -8.70 16.57
CA GLY A 88 -11.41 -9.84 15.68
C GLY A 88 -11.29 -9.47 14.19
N ILE A 89 -11.34 -8.18 13.85
CA ILE A 89 -11.13 -7.69 12.48
C ILE A 89 -9.64 -7.74 12.16
N ASP A 90 -9.29 -8.34 11.02
CA ASP A 90 -7.92 -8.41 10.55
C ASP A 90 -7.65 -7.30 9.52
N VAL A 91 -6.55 -6.57 9.73
CA VAL A 91 -6.10 -5.48 8.85
C VAL A 91 -4.79 -5.90 8.19
N THR A 92 -4.85 -6.21 6.91
CA THR A 92 -3.69 -6.65 6.13
C THR A 92 -3.37 -5.69 5.00
N GLN A 93 -2.10 -5.52 4.71
CA GLN A 93 -1.64 -4.83 3.52
C GLN A 93 -1.35 -5.86 2.44
N THR A 94 -2.24 -5.96 1.43
CA THR A 94 -2.13 -6.95 0.36
C THR A 94 -1.18 -6.54 -0.76
N SER A 95 -1.02 -5.24 -0.96
CA SER A 95 -0.03 -4.68 -1.89
C SER A 95 0.44 -3.34 -1.38
N GLY A 96 1.41 -2.76 -2.07
CA GLY A 96 1.93 -1.46 -1.71
C GLY A 96 0.89 -0.35 -1.58
N THR A 97 -0.28 -0.50 -2.19
CA THR A 97 -1.32 0.52 -2.30
C THR A 97 -2.66 0.09 -1.69
N GLN A 98 -2.77 -1.12 -1.15
CA GLN A 98 -4.05 -1.68 -0.73
C GLN A 98 -4.02 -2.15 0.71
N LEU A 99 -4.98 -1.67 1.50
CA LEU A 99 -5.35 -2.22 2.79
C LEU A 99 -6.62 -3.06 2.63
N LYS A 100 -6.58 -4.28 3.16
CA LYS A 100 -7.72 -5.18 3.24
C LYS A 100 -8.14 -5.28 4.71
N LEU A 101 -9.40 -5.01 4.97
CA LEU A 101 -10.05 -5.29 6.24
C LEU A 101 -10.89 -6.54 6.07
N ASN A 102 -10.59 -7.57 6.82
CA ASN A 102 -11.39 -8.78 6.88
C ASN A 102 -12.28 -8.73 8.13
N ILE A 103 -13.57 -8.54 7.92
CA ILE A 103 -14.55 -8.30 8.99
C ILE A 103 -15.35 -9.58 9.17
N PRO A 104 -15.23 -10.29 10.29
CA PRO A 104 -16.08 -11.44 10.58
C PRO A 104 -17.56 -11.01 10.65
N GLY A 105 -18.44 -11.83 10.08
CA GLY A 105 -19.86 -11.49 9.95
C GLY A 105 -20.56 -11.31 11.30
N ASP A 106 -20.21 -12.10 12.30
CA ASP A 106 -20.74 -12.06 13.67
C ASP A 106 -20.46 -10.77 14.43
N ILE A 107 -19.44 -10.02 14.01
CA ILE A 107 -19.09 -8.71 14.59
C ILE A 107 -19.94 -7.60 13.95
N ALA A 108 -20.13 -7.67 12.64
CA ALA A 108 -20.80 -6.62 11.88
C ALA A 108 -22.31 -6.77 11.87
N PHE A 109 -22.83 -8.01 11.84
CA PHE A 109 -24.23 -8.31 11.62
C PHE A 109 -24.77 -9.33 12.62
N ALA A 110 -26.06 -9.24 12.92
CA ALA A 110 -26.79 -10.32 13.60
C ALA A 110 -27.14 -11.42 12.59
N VAL A 111 -27.36 -12.64 13.06
CA VAL A 111 -27.70 -13.78 12.21
C VAL A 111 -28.95 -13.48 11.36
N GLY A 112 -28.83 -13.67 10.05
CA GLY A 112 -29.89 -13.45 9.08
C GLY A 112 -30.28 -11.98 8.88
N ARG A 113 -29.39 -11.04 9.18
CA ARG A 113 -29.64 -9.59 9.06
C ARG A 113 -28.50 -8.90 8.34
N SER A 114 -28.84 -7.81 7.64
CA SER A 114 -27.91 -6.88 7.00
C SER A 114 -27.71 -5.58 7.80
N ASP A 115 -28.48 -5.38 8.87
CA ASP A 115 -28.31 -4.18 9.73
C ASP A 115 -26.99 -4.25 10.50
N ILE A 116 -26.22 -3.17 10.43
CA ILE A 116 -24.96 -3.04 11.13
C ILE A 116 -25.17 -2.98 12.64
N GLN A 117 -24.45 -3.80 13.38
CA GLN A 117 -24.50 -3.79 14.83
C GLN A 117 -23.87 -2.52 15.40
N SER A 118 -24.48 -1.99 16.47
CA SER A 118 -24.03 -0.74 17.11
C SER A 118 -22.61 -0.78 17.66
N ASN A 119 -22.12 -1.96 18.06
CA ASN A 119 -20.73 -2.17 18.50
C ASN A 119 -19.70 -2.06 17.36
N PHE A 120 -20.14 -2.21 16.11
CA PHE A 120 -19.29 -2.06 14.93
C PHE A 120 -19.26 -0.62 14.38
N ALA A 121 -20.25 0.21 14.69
CA ALA A 121 -20.34 1.59 14.22
C ALA A 121 -19.07 2.43 14.47
N PRO A 122 -18.38 2.37 15.64
CA PRO A 122 -17.14 3.11 15.87
C PRO A 122 -16.00 2.75 14.90
N VAL A 123 -15.93 1.50 14.46
CA VAL A 123 -14.93 1.05 13.47
C VAL A 123 -15.21 1.67 12.11
N LEU A 124 -16.49 1.73 11.72
CA LEU A 124 -16.91 2.39 10.48
C LEU A 124 -16.66 3.90 10.49
N ASP A 125 -16.89 4.55 11.64
CA ASP A 125 -16.60 5.97 11.81
C ASP A 125 -15.10 6.26 11.65
N GLN A 126 -14.24 5.42 12.23
CA GLN A 126 -12.81 5.53 12.07
C GLN A 126 -12.38 5.29 10.62
N PHE A 127 -12.98 4.31 9.95
CA PHE A 127 -12.76 4.05 8.54
C PHE A 127 -13.16 5.25 7.67
N ALA A 128 -14.34 5.82 7.94
CA ALA A 128 -14.80 7.02 7.24
C ALA A 128 -13.89 8.22 7.45
N MET A 129 -13.34 8.41 8.66
CA MET A 129 -12.33 9.44 8.93
C MET A 129 -11.04 9.18 8.14
N SER A 130 -10.58 7.94 8.08
CA SER A 130 -9.42 7.56 7.28
C SER A 130 -9.59 7.90 5.81
N LEU A 131 -10.78 7.64 5.23
CA LEU A 131 -11.09 7.98 3.84
C LEU A 131 -11.13 9.50 3.60
N ARG A 132 -11.70 10.27 4.53
CA ARG A 132 -11.70 11.75 4.42
C ARG A 132 -10.29 12.32 4.40
N ASN A 133 -9.37 11.74 5.16
CA ASN A 133 -7.97 12.14 5.20
C ASN A 133 -7.18 11.68 3.96
N ASN A 134 -7.75 10.76 3.17
CA ASN A 134 -7.14 10.18 1.97
C ASN A 134 -8.13 10.21 0.79
N PRO A 135 -8.45 11.39 0.25
CA PRO A 135 -9.54 11.56 -0.72
C PRO A 135 -9.32 10.86 -2.08
N ASN A 136 -8.08 10.43 -2.35
CA ASN A 136 -7.74 9.67 -3.56
C ASN A 136 -7.79 8.14 -3.35
N SER A 137 -8.53 7.69 -2.34
CA SER A 137 -8.71 6.26 -2.06
C SER A 137 -9.95 5.72 -2.74
N ASP A 138 -9.80 4.58 -3.42
CA ASP A 138 -10.93 3.78 -3.90
C ASP A 138 -11.32 2.73 -2.86
N VAL A 139 -12.60 2.55 -2.64
CA VAL A 139 -13.14 1.56 -1.70
C VAL A 139 -13.90 0.49 -2.47
N ARG A 140 -13.54 -0.76 -2.20
CA ARG A 140 -14.29 -1.92 -2.67
C ARG A 140 -14.83 -2.69 -1.47
N ILE A 141 -16.15 -2.81 -1.39
CA ILE A 141 -16.85 -3.61 -0.38
C ILE A 141 -17.28 -4.92 -1.02
N VAL A 142 -17.03 -6.03 -0.34
CA VAL A 142 -17.46 -7.36 -0.78
C VAL A 142 -18.14 -8.04 0.39
N GLY A 143 -19.46 -8.27 0.27
CA GLY A 143 -20.25 -8.99 1.24
C GLY A 143 -20.30 -10.48 0.92
N HIS A 144 -20.28 -11.31 1.97
CA HIS A 144 -20.42 -12.75 1.88
C HIS A 144 -21.36 -13.22 2.98
N THR A 145 -22.20 -14.19 2.67
CA THR A 145 -22.92 -15.01 3.65
C THR A 145 -22.16 -16.31 3.88
N ASP A 146 -22.47 -17.01 4.97
CA ASP A 146 -21.96 -18.37 5.21
C ASP A 146 -22.70 -19.41 4.32
N SER A 147 -22.32 -20.67 4.47
CA SER A 147 -22.93 -21.77 3.74
C SER A 147 -24.24 -22.29 4.39
N THR A 148 -24.74 -21.61 5.43
CA THR A 148 -25.95 -22.02 6.16
C THR A 148 -27.17 -21.42 5.50
N GLY A 149 -28.15 -22.21 5.15
CA GLY A 149 -29.37 -21.79 4.47
C GLY A 149 -29.37 -22.04 2.96
N SER A 150 -30.32 -21.43 2.26
CA SER A 150 -30.46 -21.57 0.81
C SER A 150 -29.94 -20.35 0.07
N ASP A 151 -29.56 -20.53 -1.19
CA ASP A 151 -29.11 -19.45 -2.08
C ASP A 151 -30.19 -18.35 -2.23
N SER A 152 -31.48 -18.71 -2.16
CA SER A 152 -32.59 -17.75 -2.23
C SER A 152 -32.64 -16.79 -1.05
N VAL A 153 -32.06 -17.16 0.08
CA VAL A 153 -31.92 -16.31 1.28
C VAL A 153 -30.56 -15.62 1.27
N ASN A 154 -29.50 -16.38 0.98
CA ASN A 154 -28.13 -15.91 1.11
C ASN A 154 -27.72 -14.89 0.03
N ASN A 155 -28.19 -15.07 -1.21
CA ASN A 155 -27.83 -14.15 -2.28
C ASN A 155 -28.34 -12.71 -2.06
N PRO A 156 -29.64 -12.48 -1.72
CA PRO A 156 -30.09 -11.14 -1.36
C PRO A 156 -29.36 -10.59 -0.14
N LEU A 157 -29.21 -11.39 0.92
CA LEU A 157 -28.57 -10.96 2.17
C LEU A 157 -27.12 -10.52 2.01
N SER A 158 -26.37 -11.09 1.06
CA SER A 158 -25.00 -10.70 0.78
C SER A 158 -24.87 -9.40 -0.02
N MET A 159 -25.97 -8.94 -0.61
CA MET A 159 -26.01 -7.73 -1.46
C MET A 159 -26.61 -6.51 -0.72
N ASP A 160 -27.33 -6.73 0.38
CA ASP A 160 -27.87 -5.69 1.25
C ASP A 160 -26.79 -5.10 2.18
#